data_6e2382911a0a67925de8d4b82b3bc74f
#
_entry.id   6e2382911a0a67925de8d4b82b3bc74f
#
_cell.length_a   1.000
_cell.length_b   1.000
_cell.length_c   1.000
_cell.angle_alpha   90.00
_cell.angle_beta   90.00
_cell.angle_gamma   90.00
#
_symmetry.space_group_name_H-M   'P 1'
#
loop_
_entity.id
_entity.type
_entity.pdbx_description
1 polymer ?
#
loop_
_entity_poly.entity_id
_entity_poly.type
_entity_poly.pdbx_seq_one_letter_code
_entity_poly.pdbx_strand_id
1 'polypeptide(L)'
;AAGVATIAAFAVAYVAYIHGSYMEATAMLTISGAALGFLPYNFHPAKAFMGDSGSLVLGFALACFSVGGNVKTGTVVAMVVPLLVLALPIIDTLLAIFRRLIKGMPLSMGDKDHIHHKVLRMGLGQVRSVLTLYCISGVMGAAAVLSSRGLRVETIALIGIALLHIFILLTDENNLRISERLVNIASEEAEEDDEVVENDEK
;
A
#
# COMPACT_ATOMS: atom_id res chain seq x y z
N ALA A 1 5.20 6.16 1.02
CA ALA A 1 4.38 7.12 0.24
C ALA A 1 5.10 7.54 -1.04
N ALA A 2 6.34 8.09 -1.00
CA ALA A 2 7.02 8.65 -2.18
C ALA A 2 7.13 7.68 -3.36
N GLY A 3 7.62 6.46 -3.16
CA GLY A 3 7.81 5.50 -4.26
C GLY A 3 6.49 5.02 -4.88
N VAL A 4 5.45 4.80 -4.06
CA VAL A 4 4.11 4.48 -4.59
C VAL A 4 3.57 5.66 -5.41
N ALA A 5 3.75 6.90 -4.95
CA ALA A 5 3.35 8.09 -5.69
C ALA A 5 4.13 8.26 -7.00
N THR A 6 5.44 7.93 -7.02
CA THR A 6 6.26 7.91 -8.24
C THR A 6 5.68 6.95 -9.28
N ILE A 7 5.40 5.70 -8.87
CA ILE A 7 4.85 4.66 -9.75
C ILE A 7 3.46 5.09 -10.25
N ALA A 8 2.63 5.59 -9.35
CA ALA A 8 1.29 6.07 -9.66
C ALA A 8 1.32 7.21 -10.68
N ALA A 9 2.11 8.24 -10.42
CA ALA A 9 2.25 9.40 -11.31
C ALA A 9 2.78 9.00 -12.69
N PHE A 10 3.75 8.07 -12.75
CA PHE A 10 4.27 7.56 -14.01
C PHE A 10 3.21 6.81 -14.83
N ALA A 11 2.43 5.93 -14.18
CA ALA A 11 1.36 5.19 -14.85
C ALA A 11 0.29 6.12 -15.39
N VAL A 12 -0.13 7.14 -14.61
CA VAL A 12 -1.11 8.15 -15.05
C VAL A 12 -0.53 9.00 -16.18
N ALA A 13 0.74 9.42 -16.10
CA ALA A 13 1.40 10.17 -17.16
C ALA A 13 1.39 9.40 -18.48
N TYR A 14 1.71 8.12 -18.44
CA TYR A 14 1.71 7.27 -19.62
C TYR A 14 0.30 7.12 -20.22
N VAL A 15 -0.72 6.87 -19.37
CA VAL A 15 -2.11 6.81 -19.84
C VAL A 15 -2.57 8.12 -20.46
N ALA A 16 -2.29 9.26 -19.82
CA ALA A 16 -2.60 10.58 -20.37
C ALA A 16 -1.91 10.82 -21.71
N TYR A 17 -0.65 10.43 -21.85
CA TYR A 17 0.12 10.55 -23.08
C TYR A 17 -0.51 9.79 -24.25
N ILE A 18 -0.85 8.49 -24.07
CA ILE A 18 -1.44 7.68 -25.14
C ILE A 18 -2.84 8.14 -25.54
N HIS A 19 -3.53 8.89 -24.67
CA HIS A 19 -4.83 9.48 -24.96
C HIS A 19 -4.76 10.94 -25.48
N GLY A 20 -3.54 11.45 -25.74
CA GLY A 20 -3.33 12.79 -26.31
C GLY A 20 -3.49 13.94 -25.31
N SER A 21 -3.56 13.66 -24.01
CA SER A 21 -3.62 14.67 -22.94
C SER A 21 -2.21 15.04 -22.49
N TYR A 22 -1.48 15.75 -23.37
CA TYR A 22 -0.06 16.03 -23.18
C TYR A 22 0.24 16.95 -21.99
N MET A 23 -0.66 17.85 -21.64
CA MET A 23 -0.49 18.76 -20.50
C MET A 23 -0.51 17.96 -19.19
N GLU A 24 -1.50 17.10 -19.01
CA GLU A 24 -1.62 16.23 -17.85
C GLU A 24 -0.48 15.20 -17.78
N ALA A 25 -0.11 14.65 -18.93
CA ALA A 25 1.03 13.73 -19.03
C ALA A 25 2.33 14.40 -18.54
N THR A 26 2.60 15.64 -18.99
CA THR A 26 3.79 16.40 -18.58
C THR A 26 3.74 16.73 -17.09
N ALA A 27 2.60 17.17 -16.57
CA ALA A 27 2.42 17.48 -15.16
C ALA A 27 2.69 16.23 -14.28
N MET A 28 2.11 15.07 -14.66
CA MET A 28 2.30 13.83 -13.94
C MET A 28 3.74 13.30 -14.02
N LEU A 29 4.40 13.46 -15.18
CA LEU A 29 5.80 13.08 -15.33
C LEU A 29 6.70 13.96 -14.46
N THR A 30 6.40 15.26 -14.35
CA THR A 30 7.12 16.19 -13.46
C THR A 30 6.97 15.78 -11.99
N ILE A 31 5.75 15.45 -11.56
CA ILE A 31 5.49 14.96 -10.19
C ILE A 31 6.21 13.64 -9.94
N SER A 32 6.19 12.70 -10.90
CA SER A 32 6.92 11.44 -10.80
C SER A 32 8.41 11.66 -10.65
N GLY A 33 9.00 12.56 -11.46
CA GLY A 33 10.41 12.92 -11.39
C GLY A 33 10.79 13.58 -10.06
N ALA A 34 9.98 14.49 -9.56
CA ALA A 34 10.19 15.14 -8.25
C ALA A 34 10.14 14.12 -7.09
N ALA A 35 9.15 13.24 -7.10
CA ALA A 35 9.01 12.17 -6.09
C ALA A 35 10.16 11.15 -6.19
N LEU A 36 10.63 10.82 -7.40
CA LEU A 36 11.77 9.96 -7.63
C LEU A 36 13.07 10.61 -7.11
N GLY A 37 13.26 11.91 -7.36
CA GLY A 37 14.41 12.66 -6.84
C GLY A 37 14.43 12.77 -5.31
N PHE A 38 13.27 12.78 -4.67
CA PHE A 38 13.13 12.73 -3.22
C PHE A 38 13.40 11.33 -2.63
N LEU A 39 13.17 10.26 -3.41
CA LEU A 39 13.23 8.88 -2.95
C LEU A 39 14.56 8.48 -2.29
N PRO A 40 15.77 8.85 -2.78
CA PRO A 40 17.04 8.53 -2.14
C PRO A 40 17.19 9.09 -0.72
N TYR A 41 16.50 10.19 -0.41
CA TYR A 41 16.51 10.80 0.91
C TYR A 41 15.43 10.20 1.82
N ASN A 42 14.35 9.70 1.25
CA ASN A 42 13.23 9.10 1.97
C ASN A 42 13.35 7.59 2.15
N PHE A 43 14.21 6.92 1.35
CA PHE A 43 14.44 5.49 1.45
C PHE A 43 15.28 5.15 2.70
N HIS A 44 15.18 3.89 3.15
CA HIS A 44 15.88 3.44 4.35
C HIS A 44 17.41 3.40 4.19
N PRO A 45 18.21 3.95 5.15
CA PRO A 45 17.80 4.74 6.31
C PRO A 45 17.37 6.16 5.91
N ALA A 46 16.14 6.54 6.29
CA ALA A 46 15.55 7.80 5.85
C ALA A 46 16.28 9.00 6.45
N LYS A 47 16.73 9.92 5.58
CA LYS A 47 17.35 11.19 5.95
C LYS A 47 16.34 12.35 5.95
N ALA A 48 15.24 12.20 5.22
CA ALA A 48 14.17 13.19 5.13
C ALA A 48 12.79 12.49 5.08
N PHE A 49 11.83 13.05 5.78
CA PHE A 49 10.44 12.59 5.77
C PHE A 49 9.58 13.58 5.00
N MET A 50 8.63 13.04 4.23
CA MET A 50 7.72 13.85 3.40
C MET A 50 6.72 14.67 4.23
N GLY A 51 6.33 14.14 5.41
CA GLY A 51 5.30 14.71 6.27
C GLY A 51 3.90 14.67 5.64
N ASP A 52 2.91 15.15 6.39
CA ASP A 52 1.51 15.18 5.95
C ASP A 52 1.30 16.16 4.80
N SER A 53 1.96 17.33 4.84
CA SER A 53 1.84 18.34 3.78
C SER A 53 2.27 17.81 2.42
N GLY A 54 3.41 17.09 2.37
CA GLY A 54 3.93 16.51 1.13
C GLY A 54 3.04 15.38 0.62
N SER A 55 2.56 14.50 1.50
CA SER A 55 1.68 13.39 1.12
C SER A 55 0.31 13.88 0.63
N LEU A 56 -0.26 14.90 1.26
CA LEU A 56 -1.52 15.52 0.84
C LEU A 56 -1.39 16.22 -0.51
N VAL A 57 -0.31 16.98 -0.75
CA VAL A 57 -0.06 17.62 -2.05
C VAL A 57 0.09 16.58 -3.15
N LEU A 58 0.86 15.51 -2.92
CA LEU A 58 1.00 14.43 -3.90
C LEU A 58 -0.33 13.72 -4.18
N GLY A 59 -1.08 13.38 -3.14
CA GLY A 59 -2.38 12.73 -3.29
C GLY A 59 -3.38 13.60 -4.04
N PHE A 60 -3.45 14.89 -3.72
CA PHE A 60 -4.32 15.85 -4.39
C PHE A 60 -3.94 16.03 -5.86
N ALA A 61 -2.65 16.22 -6.16
CA ALA A 61 -2.17 16.35 -7.52
C ALA A 61 -2.45 15.09 -8.36
N LEU A 62 -2.16 13.90 -7.81
CA LEU A 62 -2.49 12.63 -8.45
C LEU A 62 -4.00 12.53 -8.76
N ALA A 63 -4.87 12.88 -7.82
CA ALA A 63 -6.30 12.86 -8.02
C ALA A 63 -6.76 13.82 -9.12
N CYS A 64 -6.35 15.09 -9.06
CA CYS A 64 -6.74 16.11 -10.03
C CYS A 64 -6.33 15.76 -11.46
N PHE A 65 -5.07 15.39 -11.66
CA PHE A 65 -4.55 15.13 -13.01
C PHE A 65 -4.95 13.74 -13.54
N SER A 66 -5.23 12.77 -12.65
CA SER A 66 -5.79 11.49 -13.08
C SER A 66 -7.18 11.63 -13.67
N VAL A 67 -8.01 12.50 -13.11
CA VAL A 67 -9.35 12.78 -13.64
C VAL A 67 -9.27 13.62 -14.90
N GLY A 68 -8.49 14.72 -14.89
CA GLY A 68 -8.36 15.67 -16.00
C GLY A 68 -7.89 15.01 -17.29
N GLY A 69 -6.87 14.16 -17.21
CA GLY A 69 -6.29 13.50 -18.40
C GLY A 69 -7.20 12.46 -19.06
N ASN A 70 -8.17 11.94 -18.35
CA ASN A 70 -9.03 10.83 -18.82
C ASN A 70 -10.44 11.26 -19.25
N VAL A 71 -10.82 12.53 -19.07
CA VAL A 71 -12.17 13.02 -19.42
C VAL A 71 -12.50 12.81 -20.91
N LYS A 72 -11.50 12.81 -21.78
CA LYS A 72 -11.66 12.64 -23.23
C LYS A 72 -11.93 11.19 -23.66
N THR A 73 -11.68 10.19 -22.80
CA THR A 73 -11.70 8.77 -23.17
C THR A 73 -12.96 8.01 -22.76
N GLY A 74 -13.95 8.68 -22.21
CA GLY A 74 -15.18 8.08 -21.73
C GLY A 74 -15.15 7.83 -20.21
N THR A 75 -16.30 8.03 -19.60
CA THR A 75 -16.44 8.20 -18.15
C THR A 75 -15.92 7.01 -17.31
N VAL A 76 -16.06 5.77 -17.81
CA VAL A 76 -15.69 4.57 -17.05
C VAL A 76 -14.17 4.39 -16.96
N VAL A 77 -13.46 4.55 -18.08
CA VAL A 77 -11.99 4.42 -18.11
C VAL A 77 -11.34 5.54 -17.30
N ALA A 78 -11.90 6.75 -17.37
CA ALA A 78 -11.45 7.90 -16.59
C ALA A 78 -11.46 7.64 -15.07
N MET A 79 -12.40 6.84 -14.56
CA MET A 79 -12.49 6.49 -13.14
C MET A 79 -11.67 5.25 -12.77
N VAL A 80 -11.62 4.25 -13.64
CA VAL A 80 -10.95 2.97 -13.35
C VAL A 80 -9.43 3.14 -13.24
N VAL A 81 -8.81 3.92 -14.12
CA VAL A 81 -7.35 4.12 -14.12
C VAL A 81 -6.85 4.73 -12.81
N PRO A 82 -7.36 5.87 -12.32
CA PRO A 82 -6.95 6.40 -11.02
C PRO A 82 -7.18 5.46 -9.85
N LEU A 83 -8.32 4.75 -9.85
CA LEU A 83 -8.64 3.77 -8.80
C LEU A 83 -7.64 2.62 -8.79
N LEU A 84 -7.28 2.06 -9.94
CA LEU A 84 -6.29 0.99 -10.04
C LEU A 84 -4.90 1.45 -9.59
N VAL A 85 -4.47 2.62 -10.04
CA VAL A 85 -3.16 3.18 -9.71
C VAL A 85 -3.02 3.45 -8.20
N LEU A 86 -4.08 3.96 -7.58
CA LEU A 86 -4.13 4.27 -6.15
C LEU A 86 -4.73 3.14 -5.30
N ALA A 87 -4.98 1.96 -5.88
CA ALA A 87 -5.66 0.87 -5.20
C ALA A 87 -4.95 0.45 -3.89
N LEU A 88 -3.62 0.36 -3.90
CA LEU A 88 -2.87 -0.04 -2.71
C LEU A 88 -3.08 0.91 -1.52
N PRO A 89 -2.85 2.23 -1.62
CA PRO A 89 -3.12 3.13 -0.50
C PRO A 89 -4.60 3.22 -0.12
N ILE A 90 -5.51 3.08 -1.08
CA ILE A 90 -6.96 3.07 -0.80
C ILE A 90 -7.32 1.82 0.01
N ILE A 91 -6.89 0.63 -0.40
CA ILE A 91 -7.15 -0.63 0.30
C ILE A 91 -6.55 -0.59 1.71
N ASP A 92 -5.32 -0.12 1.88
CA ASP A 92 -4.67 0.00 3.19
C ASP A 92 -5.47 0.90 4.14
N THR A 93 -5.92 2.06 3.67
CA THR A 93 -6.73 2.99 4.44
C THR A 93 -8.11 2.39 4.79
N LEU A 94 -8.79 1.77 3.83
CA LEU A 94 -10.08 1.13 4.05
C LEU A 94 -9.98 -0.02 5.06
N LEU A 95 -8.95 -0.86 4.96
CA LEU A 95 -8.71 -1.93 5.93
C LEU A 95 -8.44 -1.37 7.34
N ALA A 96 -7.72 -0.27 7.46
CA ALA A 96 -7.49 0.40 8.73
C ALA A 96 -8.80 0.93 9.35
N ILE A 97 -9.63 1.61 8.55
CA ILE A 97 -10.95 2.11 8.96
C ILE A 97 -11.86 0.95 9.40
N PHE A 98 -11.95 -0.09 8.59
CA PHE A 98 -12.81 -1.25 8.85
C PHE A 98 -12.42 -1.96 10.15
N ARG A 99 -11.12 -2.16 10.39
CA ARG A 99 -10.64 -2.73 11.66
C ARG A 99 -11.00 -1.89 12.87
N ARG A 100 -10.88 -0.56 12.78
CA ARG A 100 -11.24 0.35 13.87
C ARG A 100 -12.73 0.28 14.18
N LEU A 101 -13.58 0.26 13.15
CA LEU A 101 -15.02 0.13 13.32
C LEU A 101 -15.39 -1.17 14.04
N ILE A 102 -14.78 -2.30 13.64
CA ILE A 102 -15.04 -3.60 14.31
C ILE A 102 -14.57 -3.60 15.77
N LYS A 103 -13.43 -2.93 16.06
CA LYS A 103 -12.88 -2.86 17.43
C LYS A 103 -13.53 -1.77 18.29
N GLY A 104 -14.48 -0.98 17.77
CA GLY A 104 -15.10 0.15 18.47
C GLY A 104 -14.11 1.27 18.83
N MET A 105 -12.99 1.39 18.10
CA MET A 105 -11.95 2.38 18.37
C MET A 105 -12.22 3.69 17.63
N PRO A 106 -11.92 4.87 18.22
CA PRO A 106 -12.10 6.15 17.56
C PRO A 106 -11.22 6.27 16.31
N LEU A 107 -11.78 6.81 15.21
CA LEU A 107 -11.10 6.96 13.93
C LEU A 107 -9.89 7.92 13.97
N SER A 108 -9.84 8.81 14.94
CA SER A 108 -8.75 9.77 15.15
C SER A 108 -7.49 9.17 15.80
N MET A 109 -7.57 7.97 16.33
CA MET A 109 -6.42 7.31 16.94
C MET A 109 -5.46 6.80 15.86
N GLY A 110 -4.16 7.04 16.02
CA GLY A 110 -3.14 6.52 15.09
C GLY A 110 -3.17 4.99 15.03
N ASP A 111 -3.24 4.42 13.83
CA ASP A 111 -3.16 2.96 13.64
C ASP A 111 -1.72 2.56 13.33
N LYS A 112 -1.20 1.61 14.09
CA LYS A 112 0.12 1.01 13.86
C LYS A 112 0.03 -0.27 13.00
N ASP A 113 -1.16 -0.61 12.49
CA ASP A 113 -1.45 -1.87 11.79
C ASP A 113 -1.64 -1.69 10.27
N HIS A 114 -1.01 -0.68 9.66
CA HIS A 114 -0.95 -0.54 8.21
C HIS A 114 -0.20 -1.70 7.56
N ILE A 115 -0.50 -2.00 6.28
CA ILE A 115 0.11 -3.11 5.52
C ILE A 115 1.64 -3.10 5.61
N HIS A 116 2.30 -1.94 5.58
CA HIS A 116 3.76 -1.86 5.69
C HIS A 116 4.30 -2.31 7.06
N HIS A 117 3.58 -2.04 8.16
CA HIS A 117 3.96 -2.54 9.48
C HIS A 117 3.75 -4.05 9.60
N LYS A 118 2.74 -4.57 8.89
CA LYS A 118 2.47 -6.00 8.84
C LYS A 118 3.60 -6.76 8.16
N VAL A 119 4.02 -6.28 6.99
CA VAL A 119 5.13 -6.90 6.23
C VAL A 119 6.46 -6.81 7.00
N LEU A 120 6.66 -5.75 7.81
CA LEU A 120 7.80 -5.65 8.72
C LEU A 120 7.81 -6.74 9.80
N ARG A 121 6.65 -7.03 10.40
CA ARG A 121 6.51 -8.09 11.43
C ARG A 121 6.78 -9.50 10.91
N MET A 122 6.61 -9.73 9.61
CA MET A 122 6.96 -11.01 8.96
C MET A 122 8.48 -11.26 8.86
N GLY A 123 9.32 -10.43 9.47
CA GLY A 123 10.77 -10.60 9.50
C GLY A 123 11.48 -10.24 8.18
N LEU A 124 10.77 -9.70 7.20
CA LEU A 124 11.33 -9.35 5.89
C LEU A 124 12.31 -8.18 5.91
N GLY A 125 12.39 -7.44 7.02
CA GLY A 125 13.17 -6.22 7.09
C GLY A 125 12.54 -5.04 6.32
N GLN A 126 12.89 -3.82 6.68
CA GLN A 126 12.24 -2.60 6.19
C GLN A 126 12.36 -2.42 4.66
N VAL A 127 13.54 -2.72 4.10
CA VAL A 127 13.78 -2.56 2.66
C VAL A 127 12.94 -3.51 1.83
N ARG A 128 12.90 -4.81 2.21
CA ARG A 128 12.11 -5.82 1.49
C ARG A 128 10.62 -5.52 1.56
N SER A 129 10.13 -5.08 2.72
CA SER A 129 8.74 -4.67 2.92
C SER A 129 8.33 -3.55 1.96
N VAL A 130 9.15 -2.51 1.86
CA VAL A 130 8.90 -1.38 0.96
C VAL A 130 8.94 -1.82 -0.52
N LEU A 131 9.91 -2.67 -0.89
CA LEU A 131 10.00 -3.19 -2.26
C LEU A 131 8.78 -4.04 -2.64
N THR A 132 8.26 -4.85 -1.74
CA THR A 132 7.03 -5.62 -1.96
C THR A 132 5.84 -4.70 -2.27
N LEU A 133 5.69 -3.61 -1.52
CA LEU A 133 4.64 -2.61 -1.78
C LEU A 133 4.82 -1.91 -3.13
N TYR A 134 6.08 -1.63 -3.53
CA TYR A 134 6.37 -1.05 -4.85
C TYR A 134 6.04 -2.04 -5.98
N CYS A 135 6.33 -3.33 -5.81
CA CYS A 135 5.95 -4.36 -6.78
C CYS A 135 4.43 -4.43 -6.95
N ILE A 136 3.66 -4.46 -5.87
CA ILE A 136 2.19 -4.45 -5.94
C ILE A 136 1.69 -3.19 -6.64
N SER A 137 2.21 -2.02 -6.29
CA SER A 137 1.86 -0.76 -6.95
C SER A 137 2.22 -0.76 -8.43
N GLY A 138 3.35 -1.34 -8.80
CA GLY A 138 3.79 -1.49 -10.20
C GLY A 138 2.84 -2.38 -11.02
N VAL A 139 2.42 -3.51 -10.45
CA VAL A 139 1.44 -4.42 -11.07
C VAL A 139 0.09 -3.71 -11.25
N MET A 140 -0.39 -2.97 -10.26
CA MET A 140 -1.62 -2.20 -10.36
C MET A 140 -1.51 -1.06 -11.39
N GLY A 141 -0.35 -0.39 -11.45
CA GLY A 141 -0.06 0.61 -12.50
C GLY A 141 -0.06 0.01 -13.90
N ALA A 142 0.53 -1.17 -14.08
CA ALA A 142 0.49 -1.91 -15.35
C ALA A 142 -0.95 -2.32 -15.72
N ALA A 143 -1.74 -2.80 -14.75
CA ALA A 143 -3.15 -3.11 -14.96
C ALA A 143 -3.95 -1.88 -15.42
N ALA A 144 -3.67 -0.70 -14.84
CA ALA A 144 -4.29 0.56 -15.26
C ALA A 144 -3.96 0.92 -16.72
N VAL A 145 -2.69 0.74 -17.13
CA VAL A 145 -2.23 0.97 -18.51
C VAL A 145 -2.91 -0.01 -19.48
N LEU A 146 -3.00 -1.30 -19.14
CA LEU A 146 -3.67 -2.30 -19.99
C LEU A 146 -5.17 -2.04 -20.08
N SER A 147 -5.81 -1.65 -18.98
CA SER A 147 -7.22 -1.24 -18.96
C SER A 147 -7.49 -0.08 -19.91
N SER A 148 -6.61 0.92 -19.93
CA SER A 148 -6.73 2.07 -20.82
C SER A 148 -6.60 1.73 -22.31
N ARG A 149 -5.96 0.60 -22.63
CA ARG A 149 -5.84 0.06 -23.99
C ARG A 149 -6.97 -0.90 -24.38
N GLY A 150 -7.93 -1.16 -23.50
CA GLY A 150 -9.05 -2.07 -23.72
C GLY A 150 -8.71 -3.55 -23.54
N LEU A 151 -7.54 -3.90 -23.03
CA LEU A 151 -7.07 -5.26 -22.76
C LEU A 151 -7.68 -5.79 -21.45
N ARG A 152 -8.95 -6.21 -21.49
CA ARG A 152 -9.74 -6.54 -20.30
C ARG A 152 -9.26 -7.79 -19.56
N VAL A 153 -8.91 -8.85 -20.31
CA VAL A 153 -8.51 -10.14 -19.73
C VAL A 153 -7.19 -9.99 -18.98
N GLU A 154 -6.20 -9.35 -19.60
CA GLU A 154 -4.89 -9.11 -19.02
C GLU A 154 -4.99 -8.19 -17.78
N THR A 155 -5.86 -7.20 -17.84
CA THR A 155 -6.13 -6.32 -16.69
C THR A 155 -6.69 -7.09 -15.52
N ILE A 156 -7.72 -7.94 -15.75
CA ILE A 156 -8.34 -8.76 -14.70
C ILE A 156 -7.31 -9.74 -14.12
N ALA A 157 -6.48 -10.36 -14.95
CA ALA A 157 -5.43 -11.27 -14.51
C ALA A 157 -4.42 -10.56 -13.57
N LEU A 158 -3.94 -9.37 -13.94
CA LEU A 158 -3.01 -8.60 -13.10
C LEU A 158 -3.64 -8.15 -11.78
N ILE A 159 -4.89 -7.71 -11.80
CA ILE A 159 -5.63 -7.37 -10.57
C ILE A 159 -5.75 -8.62 -9.68
N GLY A 160 -6.10 -9.77 -10.25
CA GLY A 160 -6.18 -11.04 -9.53
C GLY A 160 -4.85 -11.43 -8.87
N ILE A 161 -3.73 -11.29 -9.59
CA ILE A 161 -2.38 -11.55 -9.06
C ILE A 161 -2.05 -10.59 -7.90
N ALA A 162 -2.34 -9.29 -8.05
CA ALA A 162 -2.08 -8.31 -7.00
C ALA A 162 -2.93 -8.57 -5.74
N LEU A 163 -4.21 -8.89 -5.92
CA LEU A 163 -5.11 -9.23 -4.81
C LEU A 163 -4.69 -10.53 -4.12
N LEU A 164 -4.30 -11.55 -4.88
CA LEU A 164 -3.77 -12.80 -4.34
C LEU A 164 -2.50 -12.54 -3.51
N HIS A 165 -1.59 -11.71 -4.00
CA HIS A 165 -0.38 -11.36 -3.27
C HIS A 165 -0.69 -10.63 -1.97
N ILE A 166 -1.62 -9.67 -1.99
CA ILE A 166 -2.09 -8.98 -0.77
C ILE A 166 -2.75 -9.99 0.19
N PHE A 167 -3.57 -10.92 -0.32
CA PHE A 167 -4.23 -11.94 0.50
C PHE A 167 -3.21 -12.86 1.17
N ILE A 168 -2.20 -13.33 0.46
CA ILE A 168 -1.10 -14.15 1.03
C ILE A 168 -0.41 -13.38 2.15
N LEU A 169 -0.03 -12.12 1.93
CA LEU A 169 0.60 -11.27 2.94
C LEU A 169 -0.27 -11.13 4.20
N LEU A 170 -1.58 -10.96 4.05
CA LEU A 170 -2.49 -10.84 5.18
C LEU A 170 -2.67 -12.16 5.94
N THR A 171 -2.61 -13.28 5.25
CA THR A 171 -2.79 -14.63 5.86
C THR A 171 -1.54 -15.06 6.61
N ASP A 172 -0.36 -14.85 6.07
CA ASP A 172 0.90 -15.18 6.74
C ASP A 172 1.07 -14.43 8.07
N GLU A 173 0.66 -13.16 8.13
CA GLU A 173 0.68 -12.40 9.38
C GLU A 173 -0.25 -13.01 10.45
N ASN A 174 -1.44 -13.44 10.05
CA ASN A 174 -2.37 -14.04 11.00
C ASN A 174 -1.79 -15.34 11.61
N ASN A 175 -1.12 -16.15 10.80
CA ASN A 175 -0.46 -17.37 11.28
C ASN A 175 0.68 -17.06 12.26
N LEU A 176 1.51 -16.03 11.98
CA LEU A 176 2.57 -15.60 12.89
C LEU A 176 2.01 -15.09 14.23
N ARG A 177 0.97 -14.27 14.20
CA ARG A 177 0.33 -13.78 15.44
C ARG A 177 -0.27 -14.91 16.29
N ILE A 178 -0.84 -15.92 15.65
CA ILE A 178 -1.37 -17.10 16.37
C ILE A 178 -0.22 -17.87 17.02
N SER A 179 0.87 -18.09 16.30
CA SER A 179 2.04 -18.80 16.83
C SER A 179 2.70 -18.04 17.99
N GLU A 180 2.86 -16.72 17.91
CA GLU A 180 3.38 -15.89 19.00
C GLU A 180 2.49 -15.94 20.25
N ARG A 181 1.16 -15.90 20.06
CA ARG A 181 0.22 -16.03 21.18
C ARG A 181 0.31 -17.40 21.86
N LEU A 182 0.41 -18.46 21.07
CA LEU A 182 0.54 -19.82 21.61
C LEU A 182 1.85 -20.00 22.39
N VAL A 183 2.95 -19.43 21.90
CA VAL A 183 4.24 -19.44 22.60
C VAL A 183 4.15 -18.68 23.93
N ASN A 184 3.50 -17.50 23.94
CA ASN A 184 3.35 -16.71 25.17
C ASN A 184 2.46 -17.42 26.19
N ILE A 185 1.36 -18.04 25.77
CA ILE A 185 0.49 -18.83 26.67
C ILE A 185 1.27 -20.01 27.25
N ALA A 186 2.01 -20.73 26.43
CA ALA A 186 2.83 -21.87 26.89
C ALA A 186 3.95 -21.45 27.86
N SER A 187 4.51 -20.23 27.71
CA SER A 187 5.50 -19.72 28.67
C SER A 187 4.87 -19.27 29.98
N GLU A 188 3.66 -18.66 29.95
CA GLU A 188 2.91 -18.31 31.16
C GLU A 188 2.49 -19.55 31.95
N GLU A 189 2.01 -20.61 31.28
CA GLU A 189 1.66 -21.88 31.90
C GLU A 189 2.89 -22.57 32.55
N ALA A 190 4.05 -22.50 31.89
CA ALA A 190 5.28 -23.07 32.44
C ALA A 190 5.78 -22.31 33.69
N GLU A 191 5.65 -20.99 33.74
CA GLU A 191 5.99 -20.17 34.90
C GLU A 191 5.04 -20.42 36.07
N GLU A 192 3.72 -20.61 35.82
CA GLU A 192 2.75 -20.97 36.86
C GLU A 192 3.04 -22.36 37.46
N ASP A 193 3.39 -23.36 36.64
CA ASP A 193 3.73 -24.70 37.10
C ASP A 193 5.01 -24.69 37.97
N ASP A 194 6.02 -23.92 37.62
CA ASP A 194 7.26 -23.77 38.40
C ASP A 194 6.99 -23.06 39.75
N GLU A 195 6.12 -22.05 39.82
CA GLU A 195 5.73 -21.41 41.09
C GLU A 195 4.95 -22.35 42.03
N VAL A 196 4.09 -23.21 41.47
CA VAL A 196 3.34 -24.19 42.25
C VAL A 196 4.29 -25.22 42.88
N VAL A 197 5.26 -25.70 42.11
CA VAL A 197 6.26 -26.69 42.61
C VAL A 197 7.15 -26.08 43.70
N GLU A 198 7.58 -24.83 43.57
CA GLU A 198 8.39 -24.13 44.58
C GLU A 198 7.63 -23.86 45.88
N ASN A 199 6.30 -23.67 45.81
CA ASN A 199 5.46 -23.45 46.99
C ASN A 199 5.13 -24.73 47.73
N ASP A 200 5.10 -25.90 47.07
CA ASP A 200 4.85 -27.19 47.70
C ASP A 200 6.11 -27.79 48.40
N GLU A 201 7.30 -27.29 48.06
CA GLU A 201 8.57 -27.68 48.68
C GLU A 201 8.93 -26.89 49.97
N LYS A 202 8.16 -25.82 50.30
CA LYS A 202 8.36 -24.98 51.50
C LYS A 202 7.39 -25.34 52.63
#